data_b1aba8f8d6da195cdb09a04235d3ccbf
#
_entry.id   b1aba8f8d6da195cdb09a04235d3ccbf
#
_cell.length_a   1.000
_cell.length_b   1.000
_cell.length_c   1.000
_cell.angle_alpha   90.00
_cell.angle_beta   90.00
_cell.angle_gamma   90.00
#
_symmetry.space_group_name_H-M   'P 1'
#
loop_
_entity.id
_entity.type
_entity.pdbx_description
1 polymer ?
#
loop_
_entity_poly.entity_id
_entity_poly.type
_entity_poly.pdbx_seq_one_letter_code
_entity_poly.pdbx_strand_id
1 'polypeptide(L)'
;MLKQRNIIALIFAFFAVACATVVPPSGGAVDNTPPVAESYKPANYSRDFHKNKIVIKFDEFVILDKLSKQMVVSPEMPEKPEVSIQGKKVIIRLPDSLNENTTYTIFFGNAIVNYKENLPVSNFEYVLSTGAEVDSLMIEGFLVNAFDHKPSEGAFVMLYQNYDDSIPYKERPYYLTKVASNGHFLLNNLHEGKYKMFALMDMNSNYLFDQPIEEIAFTDSLIEPYIDPYFLSLAPRDSTDTIPEEIRKPLHLFMFTESVKEQSVLSSKLLSSTKFRVSFAMPVEDLKLTPLNLKKDTTWHFDWLSPENDTLITWLTGVHQDTLKVEVADGELVLDTLRFILHKRKRVIEKSRRQKKKEEKQKPKPKKKPKLRYTSNARGGFPFYSDISLKFETPIIDYDLSKIKILHQRDTIIDTLDCKPYFKDPQYKMHLIIPTKFKEYEKYGLFIPDSVFYNIYGVSHDTLKQMFVTTEMREYGSLKLSVDFAEKKPLIIQVLNSKNMVLFSQKLPESGKINYPYLKPGEYRIKAIRDENGNGKWDTGDYLQNVQPEKTYFIDKLIKIRANWDVDQKWIIE
;
A
#
# COMPACT_ATOMS: atom_id res chain seq x y z
N MET A 1 16.76 -87.21 5.08
CA MET A 1 15.61 -86.44 4.69
C MET A 1 15.38 -85.10 5.48
N LEU A 2 15.92 -84.94 6.67
CA LEU A 2 15.74 -83.68 7.46
C LEU A 2 16.60 -82.51 6.99
N LYS A 3 17.77 -82.69 6.38
CA LYS A 3 18.64 -81.59 5.91
C LYS A 3 18.14 -80.84 4.68
N GLN A 4 17.41 -81.50 3.77
CA GLN A 4 16.88 -80.84 2.58
C GLN A 4 15.66 -79.94 2.88
N ARG A 5 14.85 -80.33 3.88
CA ARG A 5 13.67 -79.56 4.27
C ARG A 5 14.01 -78.23 4.90
N ASN A 6 15.15 -78.10 5.62
CA ASN A 6 15.60 -76.84 6.19
C ASN A 6 16.29 -75.95 5.17
N ILE A 7 16.88 -76.47 4.10
CA ILE A 7 17.44 -75.67 3.01
C ILE A 7 16.33 -75.00 2.19
N ILE A 8 15.24 -75.75 1.92
CA ILE A 8 14.07 -75.19 1.21
C ILE A 8 13.37 -74.13 2.04
N ALA A 9 13.26 -74.28 3.38
CA ALA A 9 12.69 -73.28 4.25
C ALA A 9 13.59 -72.00 4.35
N LEU A 10 14.92 -72.14 4.27
CA LEU A 10 15.85 -71.01 4.26
C LEU A 10 15.80 -70.22 2.94
N ILE A 11 15.59 -70.89 1.80
CA ILE A 11 15.44 -70.27 0.50
C ILE A 11 14.09 -69.51 0.42
N PHE A 12 13.02 -70.06 1.02
CA PHE A 12 11.71 -69.39 1.06
C PHE A 12 11.69 -68.17 1.99
N ALA A 13 12.49 -68.18 3.07
CA ALA A 13 12.67 -67.02 3.97
C ALA A 13 13.44 -65.89 3.31
N PHE A 14 14.32 -66.16 2.35
CA PHE A 14 15.06 -65.12 1.62
C PHE A 14 14.22 -64.40 0.57
N PHE A 15 13.13 -64.99 0.10
CA PHE A 15 12.17 -64.34 -0.83
C PHE A 15 11.13 -63.45 -0.12
N ALA A 16 10.99 -63.53 1.21
CA ALA A 16 10.02 -62.75 1.98
C ALA A 16 10.51 -61.36 2.40
N VAL A 17 11.76 -60.96 2.09
CA VAL A 17 12.36 -59.65 2.49
C VAL A 17 12.51 -58.71 1.29
N ALA A 18 11.92 -59.01 0.14
CA ALA A 18 11.82 -58.01 -0.92
C ALA A 18 10.68 -57.02 -0.60
N CYS A 19 10.92 -56.10 0.29
CA CYS A 19 10.13 -54.86 0.36
C CYS A 19 10.34 -54.10 -0.94
N ALA A 20 9.44 -54.26 -1.88
CA ALA A 20 9.31 -53.35 -3.00
C ALA A 20 8.86 -52.01 -2.42
N THR A 21 9.77 -51.08 -2.28
CA THR A 21 9.44 -49.67 -2.09
C THR A 21 8.67 -49.25 -3.35
N VAL A 22 7.38 -48.97 -3.18
CA VAL A 22 6.58 -48.36 -4.23
C VAL A 22 7.11 -46.92 -4.34
N VAL A 23 8.04 -46.70 -5.26
CA VAL A 23 8.43 -45.34 -5.66
C VAL A 23 7.26 -44.83 -6.50
N PRO A 24 6.55 -43.78 -6.05
CA PRO A 24 5.56 -43.18 -6.92
C PRO A 24 6.26 -42.75 -8.22
N PRO A 25 5.62 -42.94 -9.38
CA PRO A 25 6.23 -42.55 -10.64
C PRO A 25 6.64 -41.08 -10.56
N SER A 26 7.94 -40.81 -10.67
CA SER A 26 8.42 -39.46 -10.86
C SER A 26 7.81 -38.97 -12.16
N GLY A 27 6.97 -37.94 -12.09
CA GLY A 27 6.40 -37.31 -13.27
C GLY A 27 7.51 -36.97 -14.27
N GLY A 28 7.18 -36.92 -15.54
CA GLY A 28 8.09 -36.44 -16.59
C GLY A 28 8.60 -35.03 -16.30
N ALA A 29 9.52 -34.50 -17.09
CA ALA A 29 9.96 -33.13 -17.01
C ALA A 29 8.73 -32.19 -17.06
N VAL A 30 8.71 -31.20 -16.20
CA VAL A 30 7.65 -30.17 -16.17
C VAL A 30 7.67 -29.46 -17.53
N ASP A 31 6.54 -29.40 -18.21
CA ASP A 31 6.40 -28.64 -19.44
C ASP A 31 6.29 -27.14 -19.07
N ASN A 32 7.24 -26.37 -19.54
CA ASN A 32 7.29 -24.90 -19.30
C ASN A 32 6.86 -24.11 -20.55
N THR A 33 6.27 -24.75 -21.55
CA THR A 33 5.82 -24.11 -22.78
C THR A 33 4.36 -23.69 -22.66
N PRO A 34 4.01 -22.40 -22.91
CA PRO A 34 2.61 -21.96 -22.96
C PRO A 34 1.88 -22.55 -24.17
N PRO A 35 0.54 -22.71 -24.11
CA PRO A 35 -0.27 -23.11 -25.27
C PRO A 35 -0.09 -22.17 -26.46
N VAL A 36 -0.09 -22.73 -27.65
CA VAL A 36 0.00 -21.97 -28.91
C VAL A 36 -1.29 -22.12 -29.71
N ALA A 37 -1.84 -21.00 -30.18
CA ALA A 37 -3.01 -20.99 -31.04
C ALA A 37 -2.65 -21.50 -32.46
N GLU A 38 -3.15 -22.66 -32.87
CA GLU A 38 -2.89 -23.27 -34.17
C GLU A 38 -3.77 -22.71 -35.29
N SER A 39 -5.02 -22.38 -34.99
CA SER A 39 -5.95 -21.86 -36.01
C SER A 39 -7.09 -21.05 -35.42
N TYR A 40 -7.57 -20.14 -36.23
CA TYR A 40 -8.68 -19.23 -35.95
C TYR A 40 -9.77 -19.40 -36.99
N LYS A 41 -11.05 -19.44 -36.59
CA LYS A 41 -12.20 -19.49 -37.48
C LYS A 41 -13.32 -18.58 -36.99
N PRO A 42 -13.54 -17.39 -37.59
CA PRO A 42 -12.77 -16.76 -38.67
C PRO A 42 -11.32 -16.46 -38.30
N ALA A 43 -10.51 -16.05 -39.30
CA ALA A 43 -9.13 -15.66 -39.07
C ALA A 43 -9.04 -14.47 -38.10
N ASN A 44 -7.97 -14.39 -37.33
CA ASN A 44 -7.67 -13.18 -36.56
C ASN A 44 -7.46 -12.00 -37.52
N TYR A 45 -7.84 -10.79 -37.14
CA TYR A 45 -7.86 -9.58 -38.01
C TYR A 45 -8.77 -9.74 -39.24
N SER A 46 -9.90 -10.48 -39.11
CA SER A 46 -10.89 -10.61 -40.20
C SER A 46 -11.67 -9.31 -40.35
N ARG A 47 -11.99 -8.99 -41.61
CA ARG A 47 -12.77 -7.83 -42.06
C ARG A 47 -14.18 -8.28 -42.47
N ASP A 48 -15.09 -7.32 -42.64
CA ASP A 48 -16.49 -7.59 -42.99
C ASP A 48 -17.09 -8.71 -42.18
N PHE A 49 -16.89 -8.62 -40.88
CA PHE A 49 -17.23 -9.70 -39.95
C PHE A 49 -18.74 -9.69 -39.66
N HIS A 50 -19.45 -10.73 -40.11
CA HIS A 50 -20.90 -10.90 -39.92
C HIS A 50 -21.28 -12.18 -39.18
N LYS A 51 -20.29 -12.88 -38.56
CA LYS A 51 -20.52 -14.12 -37.84
C LYS A 51 -20.68 -13.83 -36.35
N ASN A 52 -21.48 -14.65 -35.68
CA ASN A 52 -21.66 -14.55 -34.23
C ASN A 52 -20.84 -15.58 -33.43
N LYS A 53 -19.92 -16.32 -34.09
CA LYS A 53 -19.12 -17.36 -33.45
C LYS A 53 -17.68 -17.37 -33.94
N ILE A 54 -16.75 -17.38 -32.99
CA ILE A 54 -15.31 -17.53 -33.21
C ILE A 54 -14.85 -18.83 -32.54
N VAL A 55 -13.98 -19.57 -33.21
CA VAL A 55 -13.37 -20.79 -32.68
C VAL A 55 -11.86 -20.68 -32.83
N ILE A 56 -11.15 -20.72 -31.71
CA ILE A 56 -9.68 -20.71 -31.64
C ILE A 56 -9.23 -22.08 -31.18
N LYS A 57 -8.38 -22.76 -31.97
CA LYS A 57 -7.84 -24.05 -31.64
C LYS A 57 -6.40 -23.92 -31.18
N PHE A 58 -6.08 -24.54 -30.05
CA PHE A 58 -4.75 -24.62 -29.47
C PHE A 58 -4.11 -25.98 -29.72
N ASP A 59 -2.79 -26.06 -29.60
CA ASP A 59 -1.98 -27.28 -29.72
C ASP A 59 -2.20 -28.23 -28.55
N GLU A 60 -2.63 -27.74 -27.39
CA GLU A 60 -2.90 -28.53 -26.18
C GLU A 60 -4.25 -28.20 -25.54
N PHE A 61 -4.61 -28.89 -24.44
CA PHE A 61 -5.83 -28.63 -23.67
C PHE A 61 -5.68 -27.35 -22.86
N VAL A 62 -6.65 -26.46 -23.00
CA VAL A 62 -6.68 -25.16 -22.32
C VAL A 62 -7.89 -25.04 -21.39
N ILE A 63 -7.76 -24.20 -20.37
CA ILE A 63 -8.83 -23.80 -19.46
C ILE A 63 -8.85 -22.28 -19.32
N LEU A 64 -9.93 -21.74 -18.75
CA LEU A 64 -10.07 -20.31 -18.48
C LEU A 64 -9.83 -20.03 -16.98
N ASP A 65 -8.76 -19.31 -16.67
CA ASP A 65 -8.48 -18.85 -15.30
C ASP A 65 -8.92 -17.39 -15.13
N LYS A 66 -9.84 -17.14 -14.19
CA LYS A 66 -10.32 -15.80 -13.81
C LYS A 66 -10.75 -14.95 -15.01
N LEU A 67 -11.40 -15.55 -16.02
CA LEU A 67 -11.78 -14.87 -17.26
C LEU A 67 -12.49 -13.53 -17.00
N SER A 68 -13.47 -13.50 -16.11
CA SER A 68 -14.25 -12.29 -15.81
C SER A 68 -13.42 -11.11 -15.28
N LYS A 69 -12.22 -11.38 -14.72
CA LYS A 69 -11.30 -10.36 -14.23
C LYS A 69 -10.24 -9.95 -15.25
N GLN A 70 -10.02 -10.76 -16.27
CA GLN A 70 -8.93 -10.57 -17.22
C GLN A 70 -9.42 -10.16 -18.61
N MET A 71 -10.59 -10.66 -19.03
CA MET A 71 -11.11 -10.38 -20.35
C MET A 71 -11.65 -8.94 -20.45
N VAL A 72 -11.15 -8.24 -21.44
CA VAL A 72 -11.58 -6.89 -21.83
C VAL A 72 -11.98 -6.91 -23.29
N VAL A 73 -13.08 -6.24 -23.62
CA VAL A 73 -13.54 -6.05 -25.00
C VAL A 73 -13.54 -4.56 -25.31
N SER A 74 -12.87 -4.15 -26.36
CA SER A 74 -12.67 -2.75 -26.72
C SER A 74 -12.86 -2.56 -28.23
N PRO A 75 -13.77 -1.66 -28.68
CA PRO A 75 -14.81 -0.96 -27.90
C PRO A 75 -15.75 -1.92 -27.16
N GLU A 76 -16.49 -1.42 -26.14
CA GLU A 76 -17.45 -2.26 -25.42
C GLU A 76 -18.57 -2.72 -26.38
N MET A 77 -18.88 -4.01 -26.33
CA MET A 77 -20.02 -4.57 -27.09
C MET A 77 -21.32 -4.34 -26.32
N PRO A 78 -22.47 -4.26 -27.02
CA PRO A 78 -23.78 -4.10 -26.37
C PRO A 78 -24.07 -5.15 -25.30
N GLU A 79 -23.62 -6.38 -25.52
CA GLU A 79 -23.63 -7.47 -24.56
C GLU A 79 -22.25 -8.13 -24.52
N LYS A 80 -21.84 -8.63 -23.33
CA LYS A 80 -20.55 -9.33 -23.20
C LYS A 80 -20.55 -10.64 -23.96
N PRO A 81 -19.49 -10.93 -24.73
CA PRO A 81 -19.39 -12.21 -25.44
C PRO A 81 -19.31 -13.39 -24.46
N GLU A 82 -19.97 -14.48 -24.80
CA GLU A 82 -19.89 -15.73 -24.05
C GLU A 82 -18.67 -16.52 -24.49
N VAL A 83 -17.82 -16.92 -23.54
CA VAL A 83 -16.62 -17.72 -23.80
C VAL A 83 -16.75 -19.09 -23.15
N SER A 84 -16.48 -20.14 -23.90
CA SER A 84 -16.52 -21.52 -23.44
C SER A 84 -15.34 -22.34 -23.98
N ILE A 85 -15.03 -23.45 -23.30
CA ILE A 85 -13.97 -24.37 -23.69
C ILE A 85 -14.57 -25.68 -24.19
N GLN A 86 -14.03 -26.20 -25.29
CA GLN A 86 -14.31 -27.53 -25.78
C GLN A 86 -12.99 -28.27 -26.15
N GLY A 87 -12.44 -28.98 -25.19
CA GLY A 87 -11.15 -29.63 -25.33
C GLY A 87 -10.00 -28.65 -25.56
N LYS A 88 -9.42 -28.68 -26.77
CA LYS A 88 -8.35 -27.77 -27.20
C LYS A 88 -8.88 -26.48 -27.85
N LYS A 89 -10.17 -26.19 -27.74
CA LYS A 89 -10.80 -25.07 -28.44
C LYS A 89 -11.41 -24.09 -27.46
N VAL A 90 -11.12 -22.81 -27.65
CA VAL A 90 -11.84 -21.67 -27.10
C VAL A 90 -12.92 -21.27 -28.09
N ILE A 91 -14.16 -21.21 -27.64
CA ILE A 91 -15.33 -20.82 -28.43
C ILE A 91 -15.86 -19.53 -27.86
N ILE A 92 -15.91 -18.47 -28.67
CA ILE A 92 -16.45 -17.16 -28.33
C ILE A 92 -17.74 -16.98 -29.12
N ARG A 93 -18.84 -16.69 -28.43
CA ARG A 93 -20.10 -16.29 -29.02
C ARG A 93 -20.30 -14.79 -28.82
N LEU A 94 -20.44 -14.08 -29.93
CA LEU A 94 -20.65 -12.65 -29.94
C LEU A 94 -22.15 -12.34 -29.87
N PRO A 95 -22.54 -11.15 -29.36
CA PRO A 95 -23.92 -10.67 -29.46
C PRO A 95 -24.37 -10.54 -30.94
N ASP A 96 -25.66 -10.61 -31.17
CA ASP A 96 -26.22 -10.56 -32.52
C ASP A 96 -26.09 -9.18 -33.19
N SER A 97 -25.95 -8.11 -32.40
CA SER A 97 -25.75 -6.74 -32.89
C SER A 97 -24.37 -6.23 -32.51
N LEU A 98 -23.54 -5.94 -33.50
CA LEU A 98 -22.26 -5.24 -33.34
C LEU A 98 -22.39 -3.87 -34.06
N ASN A 99 -21.64 -2.88 -33.61
CA ASN A 99 -21.59 -1.59 -34.29
C ASN A 99 -20.97 -1.77 -35.70
N GLU A 100 -21.51 -1.06 -36.67
CA GLU A 100 -20.96 -1.07 -38.04
C GLU A 100 -19.61 -0.34 -38.10
N ASN A 101 -18.77 -0.71 -39.07
CA ASN A 101 -17.49 -0.06 -39.33
C ASN A 101 -16.60 0.07 -38.06
N THR A 102 -16.60 -0.96 -37.21
CA THR A 102 -15.92 -0.90 -35.91
C THR A 102 -14.94 -2.05 -35.79
N THR A 103 -13.71 -1.75 -35.38
CA THR A 103 -12.70 -2.74 -35.02
C THR A 103 -12.82 -3.09 -33.55
N TYR A 104 -13.10 -4.36 -33.25
CA TYR A 104 -13.19 -4.90 -31.89
C TYR A 104 -11.94 -5.69 -31.54
N THR A 105 -11.38 -5.41 -30.40
CA THR A 105 -10.31 -6.21 -29.77
C THR A 105 -10.88 -6.94 -28.56
N ILE A 106 -10.83 -8.28 -28.58
CA ILE A 106 -11.17 -9.12 -27.43
C ILE A 106 -9.86 -9.54 -26.78
N PHE A 107 -9.49 -8.90 -25.72
CA PHE A 107 -8.27 -9.13 -24.97
C PHE A 107 -8.54 -10.09 -23.82
N PHE A 108 -7.82 -11.22 -23.78
CA PHE A 108 -7.94 -12.24 -22.74
C PHE A 108 -6.89 -12.09 -21.64
N GLY A 109 -5.88 -11.27 -21.84
CA GLY A 109 -4.75 -11.16 -20.92
C GLY A 109 -4.06 -12.52 -20.73
N ASN A 110 -4.03 -13.00 -19.50
CA ASN A 110 -3.48 -14.29 -19.10
C ASN A 110 -4.56 -15.30 -18.74
N ALA A 111 -5.81 -15.11 -19.18
CA ALA A 111 -6.94 -15.97 -18.80
C ALA A 111 -6.92 -17.34 -19.46
N ILE A 112 -6.28 -17.49 -20.62
CA ILE A 112 -6.18 -18.78 -21.30
C ILE A 112 -4.90 -19.46 -20.82
N VAL A 113 -5.02 -20.58 -20.10
CA VAL A 113 -3.89 -21.31 -19.53
C VAL A 113 -3.95 -22.79 -19.95
N ASN A 114 -2.80 -23.47 -19.98
CA ASN A 114 -2.82 -24.91 -20.18
C ASN A 114 -3.44 -25.65 -18.97
N TYR A 115 -3.99 -26.84 -19.26
CA TYR A 115 -4.72 -27.61 -18.25
C TYR A 115 -3.85 -28.19 -17.14
N LYS A 116 -2.57 -28.47 -17.43
CA LYS A 116 -1.70 -29.18 -16.49
C LYS A 116 -0.94 -28.27 -15.54
N GLU A 117 -0.22 -27.31 -16.09
CA GLU A 117 0.74 -26.48 -15.38
C GLU A 117 0.19 -25.07 -15.07
N ASN A 118 -0.99 -24.71 -15.62
CA ASN A 118 -1.59 -23.38 -15.58
C ASN A 118 -0.69 -22.28 -16.18
N LEU A 119 0.10 -22.63 -17.20
CA LEU A 119 0.92 -21.67 -17.92
C LEU A 119 0.04 -20.82 -18.85
N PRO A 120 0.07 -19.49 -18.75
CA PRO A 120 -0.79 -18.62 -19.54
C PRO A 120 -0.25 -18.39 -20.94
N VAL A 121 -1.16 -18.24 -21.91
CA VAL A 121 -0.89 -17.53 -23.15
C VAL A 121 -0.88 -16.04 -22.82
N SER A 122 0.31 -15.45 -22.73
CA SER A 122 0.44 -14.06 -22.27
C SER A 122 -0.11 -13.07 -23.28
N ASN A 123 -0.88 -12.09 -22.78
CA ASN A 123 -1.43 -11.00 -23.59
C ASN A 123 -2.20 -11.45 -24.82
N PHE A 124 -2.96 -12.55 -24.69
CA PHE A 124 -3.69 -13.11 -25.82
C PHE A 124 -4.87 -12.23 -26.23
N GLU A 125 -4.95 -11.91 -27.52
CA GLU A 125 -6.03 -11.11 -28.10
C GLU A 125 -6.58 -11.70 -29.40
N TYR A 126 -7.83 -11.38 -29.69
CA TYR A 126 -8.49 -11.66 -30.97
C TYR A 126 -9.13 -10.37 -31.48
N VAL A 127 -8.82 -10.00 -32.73
CA VAL A 127 -9.25 -8.78 -33.38
C VAL A 127 -10.18 -9.08 -34.56
N LEU A 128 -11.23 -8.31 -34.69
CA LEU A 128 -12.16 -8.38 -35.82
C LEU A 128 -12.64 -6.99 -36.21
N SER A 129 -12.99 -6.77 -37.46
CA SER A 129 -13.65 -5.55 -37.92
C SER A 129 -14.97 -5.88 -38.61
N THR A 130 -16.02 -5.15 -38.26
CA THR A 130 -17.32 -5.20 -38.97
C THR A 130 -17.30 -4.39 -40.27
N GLY A 131 -16.25 -3.57 -40.48
CA GLY A 131 -15.99 -2.79 -41.68
C GLY A 131 -15.01 -3.45 -42.63
N ALA A 132 -14.76 -2.79 -43.77
CA ALA A 132 -13.83 -3.22 -44.81
C ALA A 132 -12.34 -3.10 -44.38
N GLU A 133 -12.04 -2.32 -43.35
CA GLU A 133 -10.70 -2.09 -42.84
C GLU A 133 -10.60 -2.46 -41.37
N VAL A 134 -9.38 -2.73 -40.90
CA VAL A 134 -9.06 -2.91 -39.48
C VAL A 134 -8.25 -1.69 -39.06
N ASP A 135 -8.70 -1.01 -38.02
CA ASP A 135 -7.98 0.10 -37.43
C ASP A 135 -6.61 -0.37 -36.90
N SER A 136 -5.58 0.47 -37.04
CA SER A 136 -4.18 0.09 -36.76
C SER A 136 -3.42 1.08 -35.87
N LEU A 137 -4.09 2.13 -35.40
CA LEU A 137 -3.44 3.11 -34.54
C LEU A 137 -3.35 2.61 -33.09
N MET A 138 -2.42 3.16 -32.34
CA MET A 138 -2.15 2.74 -30.94
C MET A 138 -1.87 3.93 -30.03
N ILE A 139 -1.99 3.68 -28.75
CA ILE A 139 -1.52 4.53 -27.66
C ILE A 139 -0.83 3.64 -26.63
N GLU A 140 0.37 4.02 -26.23
CA GLU A 140 1.21 3.26 -25.29
C GLU A 140 1.70 4.17 -24.16
N GLY A 141 1.84 3.59 -22.96
CA GLY A 141 2.38 4.36 -21.84
C GLY A 141 2.55 3.56 -20.57
N PHE A 142 2.84 4.30 -19.50
CA PHE A 142 2.96 3.77 -18.15
C PHE A 142 2.03 4.50 -17.20
N LEU A 143 1.39 3.74 -16.34
CA LEU A 143 0.53 4.23 -15.26
C LEU A 143 1.15 3.86 -13.92
N VAL A 144 1.42 4.87 -13.11
CA VAL A 144 2.01 4.71 -11.79
C VAL A 144 1.25 5.56 -10.76
N ASN A 145 1.32 5.18 -9.49
CA ASN A 145 0.80 6.02 -8.41
C ASN A 145 1.60 7.33 -8.31
N ALA A 146 0.92 8.46 -8.20
CA ALA A 146 1.53 9.80 -8.19
C ALA A 146 2.46 10.03 -6.99
N PHE A 147 2.18 9.40 -5.85
CA PHE A 147 2.95 9.61 -4.62
C PHE A 147 4.23 8.78 -4.54
N ASP A 148 4.18 7.49 -4.91
CA ASP A 148 5.31 6.56 -4.67
C ASP A 148 5.86 5.90 -5.93
N HIS A 149 5.31 6.22 -7.11
CA HIS A 149 5.65 5.72 -8.45
C HIS A 149 5.58 4.19 -8.57
N LYS A 150 4.80 3.54 -7.71
CA LYS A 150 4.53 2.12 -7.91
C LYS A 150 3.61 1.91 -9.11
N PRO A 151 3.83 0.84 -9.88
CA PRO A 151 2.92 0.47 -10.95
C PRO A 151 1.48 0.31 -10.46
N SER A 152 0.52 0.88 -11.16
CA SER A 152 -0.92 0.76 -10.86
C SER A 152 -1.50 -0.46 -11.56
N GLU A 153 -1.01 -1.67 -11.19
CA GLU A 153 -1.43 -2.93 -11.78
C GLU A 153 -2.94 -3.14 -11.66
N GLY A 154 -3.56 -3.52 -12.75
CA GLY A 154 -4.97 -3.88 -12.79
C GLY A 154 -5.93 -2.71 -12.96
N ALA A 155 -5.44 -1.47 -12.93
CA ALA A 155 -6.21 -0.31 -13.34
C ALA A 155 -6.59 -0.38 -14.82
N PHE A 156 -7.58 0.38 -15.23
CA PHE A 156 -8.00 0.51 -16.62
C PHE A 156 -7.56 1.86 -17.17
N VAL A 157 -7.03 1.88 -18.39
CA VAL A 157 -6.86 3.11 -19.18
C VAL A 157 -7.99 3.19 -20.18
N MET A 158 -8.65 4.32 -20.23
CA MET A 158 -9.94 4.52 -20.88
C MET A 158 -9.89 5.72 -21.83
N LEU A 159 -10.51 5.59 -23.01
CA LEU A 159 -10.63 6.67 -23.98
C LEU A 159 -12.10 6.98 -24.25
N TYR A 160 -12.41 8.25 -24.31
CA TYR A 160 -13.76 8.79 -24.57
C TYR A 160 -13.74 9.69 -25.81
N GLN A 161 -14.78 9.57 -26.64
CA GLN A 161 -15.03 10.45 -27.78
C GLN A 161 -15.82 11.70 -27.39
N ASN A 162 -16.55 11.63 -26.30
CA ASN A 162 -17.21 12.77 -25.69
C ASN A 162 -16.22 13.50 -24.76
N TYR A 163 -16.20 14.85 -24.83
CA TYR A 163 -15.21 15.67 -24.12
C TYR A 163 -15.75 16.37 -22.87
N ASP A 164 -17.00 16.06 -22.48
CA ASP A 164 -17.61 16.60 -21.25
C ASP A 164 -16.76 16.22 -20.02
N ASP A 165 -16.54 17.18 -19.10
CA ASP A 165 -15.74 16.92 -17.89
C ASP A 165 -16.42 15.96 -16.91
N SER A 166 -17.73 15.79 -16.98
CA SER A 166 -18.46 14.82 -16.18
C SER A 166 -18.46 13.39 -16.73
N ILE A 167 -17.80 13.16 -17.88
CA ILE A 167 -17.89 11.89 -18.61
C ILE A 167 -17.49 10.66 -17.78
N PRO A 168 -16.36 10.65 -17.02
CA PRO A 168 -15.96 9.45 -16.29
C PRO A 168 -16.93 9.06 -15.16
N TYR A 169 -17.83 9.97 -14.75
CA TYR A 169 -18.86 9.70 -13.75
C TYR A 169 -20.15 9.10 -14.34
N LYS A 170 -20.39 9.30 -15.65
CA LYS A 170 -21.71 9.07 -16.26
C LYS A 170 -21.71 8.05 -17.38
N GLU A 171 -20.63 7.97 -18.14
CA GLU A 171 -20.56 7.16 -19.35
C GLU A 171 -19.42 6.16 -19.27
N ARG A 172 -19.61 5.01 -19.89
CA ARG A 172 -18.55 4.02 -20.05
C ARG A 172 -17.59 4.44 -21.15
N PRO A 173 -16.32 4.04 -21.08
CA PRO A 173 -15.34 4.38 -22.10
C PRO A 173 -15.64 3.75 -23.45
N TYR A 174 -15.28 4.44 -24.53
CA TYR A 174 -15.35 3.87 -25.86
C TYR A 174 -14.25 2.80 -26.06
N TYR A 175 -12.99 3.14 -25.76
CA TYR A 175 -11.89 2.17 -25.72
C TYR A 175 -11.37 2.01 -24.30
N LEU A 176 -10.93 0.80 -23.97
CA LEU A 176 -10.28 0.53 -22.69
C LEU A 176 -9.25 -0.61 -22.80
N THR A 177 -8.24 -0.52 -21.96
CA THR A 177 -7.26 -1.59 -21.77
C THR A 177 -6.90 -1.71 -20.29
N LYS A 178 -6.35 -2.85 -19.91
CA LYS A 178 -5.91 -3.11 -18.54
C LYS A 178 -4.41 -2.92 -18.40
N VAL A 179 -4.01 -2.28 -17.30
CA VAL A 179 -2.61 -2.01 -16.97
C VAL A 179 -1.92 -3.29 -16.48
N ALA A 180 -0.76 -3.59 -17.03
CA ALA A 180 0.06 -4.74 -16.66
C ALA A 180 0.77 -4.54 -15.31
N SER A 181 1.37 -5.62 -14.76
CA SER A 181 2.04 -5.60 -13.45
C SER A 181 3.25 -4.67 -13.35
N ASN A 182 3.86 -4.30 -14.48
CA ASN A 182 4.94 -3.32 -14.54
C ASN A 182 4.45 -1.88 -14.76
N GLY A 183 3.12 -1.66 -14.77
CA GLY A 183 2.50 -0.37 -15.04
C GLY A 183 2.31 -0.04 -16.52
N HIS A 184 2.78 -0.88 -17.43
CA HIS A 184 2.63 -0.67 -18.86
C HIS A 184 1.18 -0.86 -19.31
N PHE A 185 0.70 0.00 -20.20
CA PHE A 185 -0.57 -0.15 -20.89
C PHE A 185 -0.40 0.05 -22.38
N LEU A 186 -1.24 -0.64 -23.15
CA LEU A 186 -1.26 -0.58 -24.60
C LEU A 186 -2.70 -0.65 -25.08
N LEU A 187 -3.12 0.35 -25.83
CA LEU A 187 -4.38 0.43 -26.54
C LEU A 187 -4.06 0.27 -28.03
N ASN A 188 -4.47 -0.82 -28.64
CA ASN A 188 -4.26 -1.14 -30.05
C ASN A 188 -5.56 -1.03 -30.86
N ASN A 189 -5.42 -1.03 -32.16
CA ASN A 189 -6.53 -1.08 -33.11
C ASN A 189 -7.52 0.09 -32.91
N LEU A 190 -6.96 1.28 -32.70
CA LEU A 190 -7.72 2.50 -32.47
C LEU A 190 -8.05 3.16 -33.81
N HIS A 191 -9.27 3.69 -33.90
CA HIS A 191 -9.68 4.54 -34.99
C HIS A 191 -9.02 5.93 -34.88
N GLU A 192 -8.78 6.58 -36.02
CA GLU A 192 -8.28 7.95 -36.06
C GLU A 192 -9.25 8.91 -35.36
N GLY A 193 -8.72 9.80 -34.52
CA GLY A 193 -9.51 10.78 -33.80
C GLY A 193 -8.81 11.33 -32.57
N LYS A 194 -9.49 12.28 -31.90
CA LYS A 194 -9.04 12.83 -30.62
C LYS A 194 -9.83 12.19 -29.51
N TYR A 195 -9.15 11.86 -28.43
CA TYR A 195 -9.77 11.18 -27.30
C TYR A 195 -9.44 11.88 -25.99
N LYS A 196 -10.43 11.95 -25.09
CA LYS A 196 -10.19 12.29 -23.70
C LYS A 196 -9.76 11.01 -22.97
N MET A 197 -8.61 11.08 -22.27
CA MET A 197 -8.01 9.91 -21.65
C MET A 197 -8.08 9.98 -20.13
N PHE A 198 -8.48 8.87 -19.54
CA PHE A 198 -8.46 8.62 -18.10
C PHE A 198 -7.81 7.29 -17.77
N ALA A 199 -7.36 7.15 -16.53
CA ALA A 199 -7.13 5.85 -15.94
C ALA A 199 -7.94 5.75 -14.64
N LEU A 200 -8.44 4.55 -14.34
CA LEU A 200 -9.31 4.28 -13.19
C LEU A 200 -8.92 2.98 -12.49
N MET A 201 -8.77 3.02 -11.17
CA MET A 201 -8.76 1.83 -10.33
C MET A 201 -10.21 1.53 -9.93
N ASP A 202 -10.92 0.87 -10.82
CA ASP A 202 -12.33 0.53 -10.69
C ASP A 202 -12.55 -0.57 -9.63
N MET A 203 -13.19 -0.20 -8.53
CA MET A 203 -13.41 -1.09 -7.38
C MET A 203 -14.67 -1.94 -7.49
N ASN A 204 -15.67 -1.49 -8.25
CA ASN A 204 -16.98 -2.15 -8.40
C ASN A 204 -17.22 -2.77 -9.79
N SER A 205 -16.27 -2.61 -10.73
CA SER A 205 -16.29 -3.16 -12.08
C SER A 205 -17.43 -2.63 -12.96
N ASN A 206 -17.75 -1.33 -12.81
CA ASN A 206 -18.75 -0.66 -13.61
C ASN A 206 -18.16 0.29 -14.68
N TYR A 207 -16.82 0.54 -14.64
CA TYR A 207 -16.06 1.46 -15.50
C TYR A 207 -16.47 2.94 -15.33
N LEU A 208 -17.01 3.30 -14.17
CA LEU A 208 -17.34 4.67 -13.80
C LEU A 208 -16.54 5.11 -12.58
N PHE A 209 -16.16 6.38 -12.54
CA PHE A 209 -15.52 6.98 -11.37
C PHE A 209 -16.61 7.47 -10.42
N ASP A 210 -17.12 6.60 -9.54
CA ASP A 210 -18.28 6.87 -8.69
C ASP A 210 -18.08 6.59 -7.19
N GLN A 211 -16.89 6.12 -6.81
CA GLN A 211 -16.58 5.85 -5.40
C GLN A 211 -15.43 6.72 -4.89
N PRO A 212 -15.54 7.28 -3.66
CA PRO A 212 -14.50 8.17 -3.10
C PRO A 212 -13.12 7.54 -2.90
N ILE A 213 -13.06 6.20 -2.90
CA ILE A 213 -11.81 5.43 -2.70
C ILE A 213 -11.15 5.03 -4.03
N GLU A 214 -11.81 5.25 -5.16
CA GLU A 214 -11.24 4.95 -6.45
C GLU A 214 -10.14 5.94 -6.79
N GLU A 215 -9.07 5.43 -7.40
CA GLU A 215 -7.99 6.27 -7.90
C GLU A 215 -8.24 6.61 -9.37
N ILE A 216 -7.95 7.84 -9.75
CA ILE A 216 -8.07 8.36 -11.11
C ILE A 216 -6.75 8.93 -11.60
N ALA A 217 -6.53 8.90 -12.90
CA ALA A 217 -5.54 9.74 -13.59
C ALA A 217 -6.17 10.31 -14.86
N PHE A 218 -5.73 11.47 -15.30
CA PHE A 218 -6.23 12.11 -16.50
C PHE A 218 -5.14 12.90 -17.22
N THR A 219 -5.35 13.19 -18.50
CA THR A 219 -4.47 14.06 -19.29
C THR A 219 -5.09 15.44 -19.42
N ASP A 220 -4.25 16.48 -19.36
CA ASP A 220 -4.69 17.87 -19.48
C ASP A 220 -5.15 18.24 -20.91
N SER A 221 -4.78 17.42 -21.90
CA SER A 221 -5.10 17.61 -23.31
C SER A 221 -5.68 16.34 -23.93
N LEU A 222 -6.40 16.51 -25.04
CA LEU A 222 -6.86 15.40 -25.85
C LEU A 222 -5.66 14.65 -26.46
N ILE A 223 -5.78 13.33 -26.54
CA ILE A 223 -4.75 12.45 -27.08
C ILE A 223 -5.17 11.96 -28.46
N GLU A 224 -4.22 11.97 -29.38
CA GLU A 224 -4.36 11.38 -30.71
C GLU A 224 -3.57 10.07 -30.78
N PRO A 225 -4.18 8.97 -31.25
CA PRO A 225 -3.47 7.73 -31.48
C PRO A 225 -2.51 7.85 -32.66
N TYR A 226 -1.47 7.05 -32.65
CA TYR A 226 -0.41 7.09 -33.67
C TYR A 226 -0.14 5.69 -34.25
N ILE A 227 0.53 5.64 -35.39
CA ILE A 227 0.92 4.37 -36.04
C ILE A 227 2.05 3.73 -35.22
N ASP A 228 1.95 2.42 -34.97
CA ASP A 228 3.01 1.66 -34.30
C ASP A 228 4.36 1.93 -34.98
N PRO A 229 5.37 2.41 -34.24
CA PRO A 229 6.71 2.68 -34.78
C PRO A 229 7.37 1.47 -35.45
N TYR A 230 6.98 0.25 -35.04
CA TYR A 230 7.47 -0.97 -35.67
C TYR A 230 6.98 -1.08 -37.13
N PHE A 231 5.70 -0.83 -37.41
CA PHE A 231 5.16 -0.81 -38.77
C PHE A 231 5.75 0.32 -39.60
N LEU A 232 5.98 1.48 -39.02
CA LEU A 232 6.70 2.58 -39.67
C LEU A 232 8.13 2.19 -40.01
N SER A 233 8.79 1.32 -39.26
CA SER A 233 10.14 0.85 -39.54
C SER A 233 10.23 -0.11 -40.72
N LEU A 234 9.13 -0.80 -41.06
CA LEU A 234 9.04 -1.76 -42.18
C LEU A 234 8.63 -1.10 -43.50
N ALA A 235 8.12 0.13 -43.47
CA ALA A 235 7.75 0.86 -44.69
C ALA A 235 9.01 1.22 -45.53
N PRO A 236 8.96 1.10 -46.87
CA PRO A 236 10.04 1.59 -47.74
C PRO A 236 10.24 3.09 -47.50
N ARG A 237 11.45 3.49 -47.07
CA ARG A 237 11.77 4.90 -46.78
C ARG A 237 12.52 5.53 -47.93
N ASP A 238 12.07 6.72 -48.32
CA ASP A 238 12.98 7.69 -48.89
C ASP A 238 13.91 8.21 -47.78
N SER A 239 15.20 8.36 -48.09
CA SER A 239 16.28 8.62 -47.14
C SER A 239 16.17 9.93 -46.31
N THR A 240 15.06 10.64 -46.40
CA THR A 240 14.79 11.93 -45.74
C THR A 240 13.70 11.88 -44.66
N ASP A 241 12.97 10.78 -44.52
CA ASP A 241 11.90 10.67 -43.52
C ASP A 241 12.44 10.23 -42.16
N THR A 242 12.71 11.18 -41.30
CA THR A 242 12.97 10.94 -39.89
C THR A 242 11.64 10.82 -39.16
N ILE A 243 11.40 9.70 -38.46
CA ILE A 243 10.27 9.60 -37.51
C ILE A 243 10.50 10.66 -36.44
N PRO A 244 9.56 11.58 -36.20
CA PRO A 244 9.67 12.56 -35.13
C PRO A 244 9.95 11.86 -33.81
N GLU A 245 10.94 12.30 -33.05
CA GLU A 245 11.31 11.69 -31.75
C GLU A 245 10.20 11.79 -30.72
N GLU A 246 9.30 12.77 -30.87
CA GLU A 246 8.13 12.99 -30.03
C GLU A 246 7.09 11.85 -30.09
N ILE A 247 7.00 11.13 -31.23
CA ILE A 247 6.10 9.98 -31.40
C ILE A 247 6.56 8.75 -30.60
N ARG A 248 7.81 8.75 -30.10
CA ARG A 248 8.42 7.59 -29.42
C ARG A 248 8.35 7.65 -27.90
N LYS A 249 7.89 8.75 -27.31
CA LYS A 249 7.84 8.84 -25.84
C LYS A 249 6.53 8.23 -25.34
N PRO A 250 6.59 7.11 -24.60
CA PRO A 250 5.39 6.55 -23.98
C PRO A 250 4.78 7.57 -23.03
N LEU A 251 3.45 7.60 -22.98
CA LEU A 251 2.72 8.47 -22.07
C LEU A 251 2.98 8.06 -20.62
N HIS A 252 3.07 9.03 -19.73
CA HIS A 252 3.14 8.79 -18.29
C HIS A 252 1.90 9.37 -17.63
N LEU A 253 1.09 8.50 -17.02
CA LEU A 253 -0.08 8.86 -16.24
C LEU A 253 0.20 8.62 -14.75
N PHE A 254 -0.29 9.53 -13.92
CA PHE A 254 -0.09 9.51 -12.48
C PHE A 254 -1.42 9.35 -11.75
N MET A 255 -1.59 8.18 -11.14
CA MET A 255 -2.79 7.78 -10.44
C MET A 255 -2.84 8.42 -9.06
N PHE A 256 -3.98 8.95 -8.68
CA PHE A 256 -4.21 9.53 -7.35
C PHE A 256 -5.64 9.31 -6.88
N THR A 257 -5.85 9.34 -5.56
CA THR A 257 -7.18 9.42 -4.96
C THR A 257 -7.47 10.89 -4.70
N GLU A 258 -8.64 11.38 -5.09
CA GLU A 258 -9.05 12.75 -4.79
C GLU A 258 -9.15 12.98 -3.27
N SER A 259 -8.95 14.23 -2.85
CA SER A 259 -9.22 14.60 -1.46
C SER A 259 -10.72 14.50 -1.17
N VAL A 260 -11.04 13.98 -0.01
CA VAL A 260 -12.44 13.93 0.44
C VAL A 260 -12.95 15.37 0.64
N LYS A 261 -14.11 15.68 0.05
CA LYS A 261 -14.70 17.03 0.06
C LYS A 261 -15.70 17.23 1.19
N GLU A 262 -16.17 16.15 1.79
CA GLU A 262 -17.18 16.21 2.85
C GLU A 262 -16.61 15.64 4.15
N GLN A 263 -16.78 16.38 5.24
CA GLN A 263 -16.37 15.92 6.56
C GLN A 263 -17.25 14.76 7.02
N SER A 264 -16.63 13.67 7.44
CA SER A 264 -17.32 12.49 7.93
C SER A 264 -16.44 11.64 8.84
N VAL A 265 -17.06 10.70 9.56
CA VAL A 265 -16.35 9.69 10.34
C VAL A 265 -15.98 8.53 9.43
N LEU A 266 -14.69 8.37 9.10
CA LEU A 266 -14.20 7.24 8.29
C LEU A 266 -14.23 5.93 9.08
N SER A 267 -13.86 5.96 10.34
CA SER A 267 -13.85 4.76 11.17
C SER A 267 -13.94 5.09 12.66
N SER A 268 -14.58 4.20 13.41
CA SER A 268 -14.57 4.22 14.85
C SER A 268 -14.21 2.85 15.41
N LYS A 269 -13.34 2.80 16.42
CA LYS A 269 -12.88 1.54 17.01
C LYS A 269 -12.69 1.64 18.51
N LEU A 270 -13.31 0.73 19.26
CA LEU A 270 -13.00 0.53 20.67
C LEU A 270 -11.65 -0.20 20.81
N LEU A 271 -10.64 0.46 21.37
CA LEU A 271 -9.29 -0.08 21.59
C LEU A 271 -9.21 -0.88 22.89
N SER A 272 -9.92 -0.44 23.93
CA SER A 272 -10.09 -1.13 25.22
C SER A 272 -11.42 -0.71 25.84
N SER A 273 -11.80 -1.32 26.97
CA SER A 273 -13.01 -0.89 27.72
C SER A 273 -12.95 0.57 28.19
N THR A 274 -11.79 1.22 28.12
CA THR A 274 -11.57 2.59 28.58
C THR A 274 -10.96 3.50 27.51
N LYS A 275 -10.91 3.05 26.24
CA LYS A 275 -10.26 3.83 25.17
C LYS A 275 -10.85 3.51 23.81
N PHE A 276 -11.23 4.55 23.05
CA PHE A 276 -11.63 4.39 21.65
C PHE A 276 -10.87 5.36 20.73
N ARG A 277 -10.91 5.07 19.44
CA ARG A 277 -10.36 5.90 18.37
C ARG A 277 -11.43 6.21 17.35
N VAL A 278 -11.44 7.44 16.85
CA VAL A 278 -12.24 7.87 15.70
C VAL A 278 -11.29 8.48 14.68
N SER A 279 -11.45 8.14 13.41
CA SER A 279 -10.71 8.77 12.30
C SER A 279 -11.69 9.52 11.42
N PHE A 280 -11.32 10.71 11.02
CA PHE A 280 -12.13 11.64 10.23
C PHE A 280 -11.63 11.69 8.79
N ALA A 281 -12.50 12.07 7.88
CA ALA A 281 -12.18 12.23 6.47
C ALA A 281 -11.33 13.47 6.21
N MET A 282 -11.56 14.52 6.98
CA MET A 282 -10.83 15.79 6.94
C MET A 282 -10.38 16.17 8.36
N PRO A 283 -9.38 17.07 8.50
CA PRO A 283 -9.05 17.67 9.79
C PRO A 283 -10.28 18.29 10.44
N VAL A 284 -10.52 17.98 11.72
CA VAL A 284 -11.60 18.61 12.49
C VAL A 284 -11.14 19.95 13.04
N GLU A 285 -12.03 20.96 13.00
CA GLU A 285 -11.74 22.31 13.46
C GLU A 285 -12.27 22.56 14.89
N ASP A 286 -13.51 22.14 15.17
CA ASP A 286 -14.19 22.34 16.48
C ASP A 286 -14.86 21.04 16.92
N LEU A 287 -14.05 20.06 17.31
CA LEU A 287 -14.51 18.73 17.72
C LEU A 287 -15.34 18.79 19.00
N LYS A 288 -16.57 18.26 18.95
CA LYS A 288 -17.49 18.11 20.07
C LYS A 288 -17.91 16.66 20.24
N LEU A 289 -17.76 16.17 21.47
CA LEU A 289 -18.24 14.84 21.88
C LEU A 289 -19.36 15.00 22.88
N THR A 290 -20.59 14.62 22.50
CA THR A 290 -21.76 14.70 23.38
C THR A 290 -22.21 13.32 23.80
N PRO A 291 -22.13 12.96 25.10
CA PRO A 291 -22.61 11.66 25.56
C PRO A 291 -24.14 11.65 25.61
N LEU A 292 -24.76 10.68 24.94
CA LEU A 292 -26.23 10.58 24.87
C LEU A 292 -26.85 9.78 26.03
N ASN A 293 -26.03 9.01 26.73
CA ASN A 293 -26.49 8.11 27.79
C ASN A 293 -25.68 8.24 29.10
N LEU A 294 -24.98 9.35 29.28
CA LEU A 294 -24.32 9.74 30.53
C LEU A 294 -24.99 10.98 31.15
N LYS A 295 -24.82 11.21 32.45
CA LYS A 295 -25.22 12.47 33.09
C LYS A 295 -24.28 13.59 32.63
N LYS A 296 -24.82 14.76 32.27
CA LYS A 296 -24.10 15.87 31.68
C LYS A 296 -22.99 16.51 32.55
N ASP A 297 -22.98 16.28 33.87
CA ASP A 297 -22.11 17.00 34.82
C ASP A 297 -20.80 16.29 35.17
N THR A 298 -20.42 15.24 34.44
CA THR A 298 -19.21 14.47 34.73
C THR A 298 -18.17 14.66 33.65
N THR A 299 -16.93 14.97 34.03
CA THR A 299 -15.74 14.81 33.16
C THR A 299 -15.59 13.33 32.84
N TRP A 300 -16.16 12.89 31.71
CA TRP A 300 -16.25 11.48 31.35
C TRP A 300 -15.13 11.04 30.41
N HIS A 301 -14.36 11.96 29.84
CA HIS A 301 -13.34 11.66 28.85
C HIS A 301 -12.12 12.59 28.94
N PHE A 302 -11.04 12.13 28.34
CA PHE A 302 -9.84 12.90 28.01
C PHE A 302 -9.50 12.62 26.56
N ASP A 303 -9.35 13.65 25.74
CA ASP A 303 -9.16 13.57 24.31
C ASP A 303 -7.73 13.90 23.89
N TRP A 304 -7.27 13.22 22.88
CA TRP A 304 -6.05 13.55 22.13
C TRP A 304 -6.38 13.55 20.64
N LEU A 305 -6.05 14.65 19.99
CA LEU A 305 -6.10 14.79 18.54
C LEU A 305 -4.70 14.61 17.95
N SER A 306 -4.64 13.96 16.78
CA SER A 306 -3.41 13.89 15.98
C SER A 306 -2.92 15.29 15.60
N PRO A 307 -1.63 15.47 15.28
CA PRO A 307 -1.12 16.76 14.79
C PRO A 307 -1.83 17.26 13.53
N GLU A 308 -2.36 16.34 12.73
CA GLU A 308 -3.14 16.59 11.52
C GLU A 308 -4.63 16.83 11.79
N ASN A 309 -5.09 16.73 13.02
CA ASN A 309 -6.48 16.85 13.46
C ASN A 309 -7.47 15.88 12.78
N ASP A 310 -6.99 14.78 12.24
CA ASP A 310 -7.79 13.77 11.51
C ASP A 310 -8.09 12.52 12.32
N THR A 311 -7.44 12.35 13.46
CA THR A 311 -7.58 11.18 14.33
C THR A 311 -7.73 11.57 15.78
N LEU A 312 -8.86 11.18 16.37
CA LEU A 312 -9.16 11.33 17.80
C LEU A 312 -8.87 10.04 18.56
N ILE A 313 -8.22 10.16 19.69
CA ILE A 313 -8.13 9.12 20.71
C ILE A 313 -8.75 9.64 22.00
N THR A 314 -9.76 8.94 22.50
CA THR A 314 -10.46 9.28 23.73
C THR A 314 -10.25 8.23 24.80
N TRP A 315 -9.81 8.65 25.98
CA TRP A 315 -9.79 7.83 27.20
C TRP A 315 -11.00 8.15 28.06
N LEU A 316 -11.72 7.10 28.48
CA LEU A 316 -12.90 7.20 29.32
C LEU A 316 -12.52 7.27 30.78
N THR A 317 -13.04 8.26 31.50
CA THR A 317 -12.86 8.45 32.94
C THR A 317 -14.21 8.36 33.63
N GLY A 318 -14.35 7.51 34.67
CA GLY A 318 -15.60 7.42 35.43
C GLY A 318 -16.81 6.83 34.70
N VAL A 319 -16.62 6.20 33.53
CA VAL A 319 -17.71 5.56 32.79
C VAL A 319 -17.86 4.11 33.24
N HIS A 320 -18.99 3.79 33.86
CA HIS A 320 -19.28 2.46 34.43
C HIS A 320 -20.36 1.69 33.66
N GLN A 321 -20.86 2.21 32.57
CA GLN A 321 -21.93 1.62 31.78
C GLN A 321 -21.42 0.53 30.82
N ASP A 322 -22.26 -0.47 30.54
CA ASP A 322 -21.94 -1.54 29.59
C ASP A 322 -21.81 -1.01 28.14
N THR A 323 -22.52 0.07 27.84
CA THR A 323 -22.56 0.68 26.51
C THR A 323 -22.45 2.19 26.62
N LEU A 324 -21.66 2.80 25.78
CA LEU A 324 -21.52 4.24 25.60
C LEU A 324 -22.08 4.65 24.24
N LYS A 325 -22.93 5.66 24.21
CA LYS A 325 -23.39 6.32 22.98
C LYS A 325 -22.88 7.75 22.98
N VAL A 326 -22.19 8.12 21.91
CA VAL A 326 -21.55 9.45 21.76
C VAL A 326 -21.93 10.01 20.41
N GLU A 327 -22.47 11.20 20.40
CA GLU A 327 -22.59 12.04 19.21
C GLU A 327 -21.26 12.75 18.98
N VAL A 328 -20.78 12.70 17.74
CA VAL A 328 -19.53 13.34 17.29
C VAL A 328 -19.91 14.45 16.32
N ALA A 329 -19.50 15.65 16.60
CA ALA A 329 -19.77 16.81 15.77
C ALA A 329 -18.48 17.63 15.52
N ASP A 330 -18.43 18.36 14.40
CA ASP A 330 -17.42 19.35 14.09
C ASP A 330 -18.14 20.71 13.95
N GLY A 331 -17.96 21.58 14.92
CA GLY A 331 -18.76 22.80 15.07
C GLY A 331 -20.25 22.49 15.32
N GLU A 332 -21.09 22.88 14.35
CA GLU A 332 -22.54 22.60 14.35
C GLU A 332 -22.91 21.37 13.52
N LEU A 333 -21.97 20.83 12.73
CA LEU A 333 -22.20 19.67 11.88
C LEU A 333 -22.09 18.38 12.70
N VAL A 334 -23.21 17.67 12.88
CA VAL A 334 -23.20 16.32 13.49
C VAL A 334 -22.69 15.33 12.43
N LEU A 335 -21.54 14.69 12.72
CA LEU A 335 -20.89 13.76 11.81
C LEU A 335 -21.43 12.33 11.95
N ASP A 336 -21.61 11.85 13.19
CA ASP A 336 -22.09 10.49 13.45
C ASP A 336 -22.52 10.32 14.92
N THR A 337 -23.29 9.26 15.16
CA THR A 337 -23.64 8.78 16.51
C THR A 337 -23.04 7.42 16.76
N LEU A 338 -21.92 7.38 17.46
CA LEU A 338 -21.15 6.18 17.73
C LEU A 338 -21.69 5.38 18.91
N ARG A 339 -21.64 4.06 18.81
CA ARG A 339 -22.03 3.13 19.87
C ARG A 339 -20.89 2.18 20.23
N PHE A 340 -20.38 2.26 21.45
CA PHE A 340 -19.33 1.39 21.97
C PHE A 340 -19.86 0.46 23.06
N ILE A 341 -19.59 -0.85 22.93
CA ILE A 341 -19.89 -1.85 23.95
C ILE A 341 -18.64 -2.01 24.81
N LEU A 342 -18.61 -1.35 25.99
CA LEU A 342 -17.45 -1.29 26.88
C LEU A 342 -17.21 -2.61 27.62
N HIS A 343 -18.30 -3.27 28.06
CA HIS A 343 -18.25 -4.54 28.76
C HIS A 343 -19.12 -5.57 28.04
N LYS A 344 -18.49 -6.60 27.47
CA LYS A 344 -19.25 -7.75 26.97
C LYS A 344 -19.73 -8.58 28.17
N ARG A 345 -21.03 -8.71 28.38
CA ARG A 345 -21.56 -9.67 29.32
C ARG A 345 -21.01 -11.06 28.96
N LYS A 346 -20.24 -11.66 29.86
CA LYS A 346 -19.81 -13.04 29.66
C LYS A 346 -21.09 -13.88 29.63
N ARG A 347 -21.39 -14.55 28.51
CA ARG A 347 -22.38 -15.61 28.49
C ARG A 347 -22.00 -16.58 29.60
N VAL A 348 -22.86 -16.78 30.57
CA VAL A 348 -22.72 -17.82 31.59
C VAL A 348 -22.92 -19.14 30.85
N ILE A 349 -21.82 -19.69 30.34
CA ILE A 349 -21.81 -21.08 29.88
C ILE A 349 -21.84 -21.88 31.17
N GLU A 350 -22.89 -22.63 31.40
CA GLU A 350 -22.95 -23.57 32.53
C GLU A 350 -21.76 -24.51 32.45
N LYS A 351 -20.78 -24.24 33.31
CA LYS A 351 -19.58 -25.07 33.40
C LYS A 351 -19.95 -26.43 33.97
N SER A 352 -19.50 -27.49 33.31
CA SER A 352 -19.71 -28.85 33.81
C SER A 352 -19.14 -29.01 35.24
N ARG A 353 -19.74 -29.90 36.07
CA ARG A 353 -19.25 -30.18 37.44
C ARG A 353 -17.74 -30.49 37.53
N ARG A 354 -17.15 -31.05 36.46
CA ARG A 354 -15.72 -31.33 36.37
C ARG A 354 -14.85 -30.08 36.22
N GLN A 355 -15.34 -29.06 35.53
CA GLN A 355 -14.63 -27.77 35.35
C GLN A 355 -14.68 -26.93 36.62
N LYS A 356 -15.82 -26.93 37.34
CA LYS A 356 -15.94 -26.27 38.65
C LYS A 356 -14.96 -26.85 39.68
N LYS A 357 -14.81 -28.18 39.77
CA LYS A 357 -13.84 -28.84 40.69
C LYS A 357 -12.37 -28.59 40.36
N LYS A 358 -12.02 -28.31 39.06
CA LYS A 358 -10.66 -27.94 38.68
C LYS A 358 -10.32 -26.49 39.03
N GLU A 359 -11.30 -25.59 38.99
CA GLU A 359 -11.10 -24.17 39.33
C GLU A 359 -11.02 -23.96 40.86
N GLU A 360 -11.77 -24.73 41.67
CA GLU A 360 -11.68 -24.71 43.13
C GLU A 360 -10.29 -25.12 43.67
N LYS A 361 -9.52 -25.92 42.90
CA LYS A 361 -8.18 -26.33 43.27
C LYS A 361 -7.09 -25.34 42.86
N GLN A 362 -7.37 -24.34 42.00
CA GLN A 362 -6.45 -23.28 41.64
C GLN A 362 -6.74 -22.06 42.52
N LYS A 363 -5.87 -21.80 43.50
CA LYS A 363 -5.89 -20.54 44.25
C LYS A 363 -5.91 -19.38 43.24
N PRO A 364 -6.83 -18.39 43.35
CA PRO A 364 -6.86 -17.26 42.46
C PRO A 364 -5.52 -16.54 42.51
N LYS A 365 -4.83 -16.44 41.36
CA LYS A 365 -3.60 -15.66 41.29
C LYS A 365 -3.95 -14.22 41.68
N PRO A 366 -3.18 -13.57 42.58
CA PRO A 366 -3.44 -12.20 42.98
C PRO A 366 -3.49 -11.32 41.74
N LYS A 367 -4.54 -10.54 41.56
CA LYS A 367 -4.66 -9.57 40.44
C LYS A 367 -3.54 -8.57 40.61
N LYS A 368 -2.61 -8.53 39.65
CA LYS A 368 -1.55 -7.52 39.62
C LYS A 368 -2.21 -6.15 39.57
N LYS A 369 -1.77 -5.24 40.44
CA LYS A 369 -2.20 -3.83 40.38
C LYS A 369 -1.93 -3.26 39.00
N PRO A 370 -2.82 -2.44 38.42
CA PRO A 370 -2.56 -1.77 37.17
C PRO A 370 -1.31 -0.87 37.31
N LYS A 371 -0.47 -0.83 36.30
CA LYS A 371 0.74 -0.02 36.26
C LYS A 371 0.73 0.86 35.03
N LEU A 372 1.27 2.06 35.15
CA LEU A 372 1.47 2.97 34.04
C LEU A 372 2.44 2.32 33.04
N ARG A 373 2.00 2.20 31.79
CA ARG A 373 2.81 1.64 30.70
C ARG A 373 3.45 2.76 29.91
N TYR A 374 4.71 2.51 29.53
CA TYR A 374 5.49 3.40 28.67
C TYR A 374 6.47 2.58 27.84
N THR A 375 7.00 3.21 26.80
CA THR A 375 8.12 2.69 26.00
C THR A 375 9.27 3.67 26.09
N SER A 376 10.52 3.14 26.18
CA SER A 376 11.76 3.93 26.22
C SER A 376 12.65 3.55 25.05
N ASN A 377 13.34 4.52 24.45
CA ASN A 377 14.38 4.27 23.46
C ASN A 377 15.76 4.02 24.08
N ALA A 378 15.94 4.20 25.39
CA ALA A 378 17.20 4.00 26.11
C ALA A 378 17.54 2.49 26.23
N ARG A 379 18.04 1.88 25.16
CA ARG A 379 18.39 0.45 25.07
C ARG A 379 19.81 0.29 24.55
N GLY A 380 20.40 -0.90 24.72
CA GLY A 380 21.73 -1.22 24.21
C GLY A 380 21.91 -0.80 22.74
N GLY A 381 23.07 -0.24 22.38
CA GLY A 381 23.31 0.37 21.06
C GLY A 381 22.55 1.69 20.89
N PHE A 382 22.46 2.49 21.94
CA PHE A 382 21.78 3.78 21.91
C PHE A 382 22.60 4.81 21.10
N PRO A 383 22.00 5.52 20.13
CA PRO A 383 22.73 6.51 19.34
C PRO A 383 23.25 7.65 20.21
N PHE A 384 24.57 7.89 20.21
CA PHE A 384 25.20 8.91 21.05
C PHE A 384 24.69 10.34 20.80
N TYR A 385 24.16 10.60 19.61
CA TYR A 385 23.62 11.90 19.16
C TYR A 385 22.13 12.09 19.44
N SER A 386 21.46 11.09 20.02
CA SER A 386 20.01 11.10 20.23
C SER A 386 19.64 11.46 21.67
N ASP A 387 18.49 12.07 21.85
CA ASP A 387 17.89 12.29 23.16
C ASP A 387 17.17 11.03 23.65
N ILE A 388 17.15 10.80 24.97
CA ILE A 388 16.29 9.78 25.56
C ILE A 388 14.84 10.24 25.45
N SER A 389 13.95 9.32 25.07
CA SER A 389 12.53 9.55 25.02
C SER A 389 11.73 8.47 25.71
N LEU A 390 10.66 8.90 26.42
CA LEU A 390 9.66 8.03 27.01
C LEU A 390 8.30 8.38 26.40
N LYS A 391 7.61 7.36 25.85
CA LYS A 391 6.25 7.49 25.32
C LYS A 391 5.29 6.75 26.23
N PHE A 392 4.35 7.46 26.83
CA PHE A 392 3.33 6.92 27.71
C PHE A 392 2.10 6.48 26.91
N GLU A 393 1.45 5.37 27.33
CA GLU A 393 0.22 4.88 26.68
C GLU A 393 -1.02 5.69 27.06
N THR A 394 -0.93 6.47 28.16
CA THR A 394 -2.01 7.29 28.70
C THR A 394 -1.47 8.66 29.09
N PRO A 395 -2.27 9.72 28.99
CA PRO A 395 -1.88 11.07 29.39
C PRO A 395 -1.43 11.14 30.84
N ILE A 396 -0.42 11.96 31.13
CA ILE A 396 0.14 12.21 32.45
C ILE A 396 -0.47 13.49 33.01
N ILE A 397 -1.00 13.41 34.25
CA ILE A 397 -1.62 14.55 34.93
C ILE A 397 -0.78 15.11 36.08
N ASP A 398 0.04 14.25 36.70
CA ASP A 398 0.90 14.65 37.81
C ASP A 398 2.29 14.02 37.65
N TYR A 399 3.35 14.84 37.91
CA TYR A 399 4.73 14.42 37.67
C TYR A 399 5.75 15.29 38.42
N ASP A 400 6.90 14.69 38.71
CA ASP A 400 8.07 15.39 39.28
C ASP A 400 9.33 15.08 38.43
N LEU A 401 9.64 15.95 37.47
CA LEU A 401 10.77 15.77 36.57
C LEU A 401 12.14 15.89 37.27
N SER A 402 12.20 16.54 38.45
CA SER A 402 13.46 16.73 39.20
C SER A 402 14.06 15.40 39.70
N LYS A 403 13.23 14.36 39.82
CA LYS A 403 13.65 13.03 40.27
C LYS A 403 14.27 12.15 39.18
N ILE A 404 14.27 12.60 37.94
CA ILE A 404 14.88 11.89 36.81
C ILE A 404 16.38 12.10 36.86
N LYS A 405 17.14 10.98 36.77
CA LYS A 405 18.61 11.01 36.79
C LYS A 405 19.19 10.25 35.61
N ILE A 406 20.17 10.82 34.95
CA ILE A 406 21.02 10.16 33.98
C ILE A 406 22.32 9.83 34.67
N LEU A 407 22.65 8.55 34.76
CA LEU A 407 23.86 8.03 35.36
C LEU A 407 24.89 7.80 34.26
N HIS A 408 26.15 8.18 34.53
CA HIS A 408 27.27 7.90 33.67
C HIS A 408 28.23 6.99 34.44
N GLN A 409 28.42 5.76 33.95
CA GLN A 409 29.27 4.78 34.58
C GLN A 409 30.64 4.75 33.90
N ARG A 410 31.68 5.14 34.65
CA ARG A 410 33.10 5.00 34.27
C ARG A 410 33.77 4.04 35.25
N ASP A 411 34.08 2.85 34.78
CA ASP A 411 34.59 1.76 35.61
C ASP A 411 33.76 1.52 36.88
N THR A 412 34.25 1.89 38.04
CA THR A 412 33.57 1.77 39.34
C THR A 412 32.87 3.06 39.78
N ILE A 413 33.12 4.18 39.12
CA ILE A 413 32.58 5.50 39.47
C ILE A 413 31.27 5.71 38.69
N ILE A 414 30.26 6.20 39.40
CA ILE A 414 28.96 6.56 38.82
C ILE A 414 28.73 8.06 39.09
N ASP A 415 28.78 8.85 38.03
CA ASP A 415 28.45 10.28 38.04
C ASP A 415 27.00 10.49 37.62
N THR A 416 26.39 11.59 38.05
CA THR A 416 25.05 12.02 37.57
C THR A 416 25.24 13.15 36.58
N LEU A 417 24.63 13.05 35.40
CA LEU A 417 24.60 14.11 34.39
C LEU A 417 23.40 15.00 34.61
N ASP A 418 23.61 16.30 34.43
CA ASP A 418 22.51 17.27 34.42
C ASP A 418 21.63 17.04 33.17
N CYS A 419 20.33 17.02 33.38
CA CYS A 419 19.34 16.93 32.32
C CYS A 419 18.17 17.86 32.62
N LYS A 420 17.52 18.36 31.58
CA LYS A 420 16.31 19.19 31.69
C LYS A 420 15.18 18.53 30.89
N PRO A 421 14.52 17.52 31.47
CA PRO A 421 13.44 16.82 30.80
C PRO A 421 12.27 17.76 30.51
N TYR A 422 11.60 17.57 29.37
CA TYR A 422 10.39 18.30 29.00
C TYR A 422 9.43 17.42 28.20
N PHE A 423 8.15 17.72 28.28
CA PHE A 423 7.16 17.08 27.42
C PHE A 423 7.14 17.77 26.06
N LYS A 424 7.32 16.98 24.97
CA LYS A 424 7.24 17.45 23.59
C LYS A 424 5.85 18.03 23.29
N ASP A 425 4.83 17.50 23.95
CA ASP A 425 3.45 17.93 23.89
C ASP A 425 2.98 18.31 25.30
N PRO A 426 3.00 19.60 25.64
CA PRO A 426 2.63 20.08 26.98
C PRO A 426 1.16 19.85 27.35
N GLN A 427 0.26 19.79 26.36
CA GLN A 427 -1.17 19.60 26.59
C GLN A 427 -1.48 18.17 27.06
N TYR A 428 -0.92 17.16 26.36
CA TYR A 428 -1.25 15.76 26.59
C TYR A 428 -0.20 15.02 27.44
N LYS A 429 1.03 15.53 27.48
CA LYS A 429 2.14 15.00 28.29
C LYS A 429 2.38 13.50 28.12
N MET A 430 2.29 13.06 26.87
CA MET A 430 2.48 11.64 26.53
C MET A 430 3.88 11.33 26.00
N HIS A 431 4.65 12.33 25.60
CA HIS A 431 5.99 12.16 25.05
C HIS A 431 7.01 13.01 25.80
N LEU A 432 7.74 12.40 26.73
CA LEU A 432 8.82 13.02 27.49
C LEU A 432 10.13 12.89 26.73
N ILE A 433 10.86 14.01 26.60
CA ILE A 433 12.21 14.08 26.06
C ILE A 433 13.17 14.42 27.18
N ILE A 434 14.29 13.76 27.23
CA ILE A 434 15.38 13.98 28.18
C ILE A 434 16.62 14.30 27.35
N PRO A 435 16.88 15.59 27.05
CA PRO A 435 18.05 15.99 26.27
C PRO A 435 19.32 15.72 27.08
N THR A 436 20.27 15.06 26.45
CA THR A 436 21.54 14.71 27.09
C THR A 436 22.64 14.61 26.02
N LYS A 437 23.80 15.17 26.34
CA LYS A 437 25.00 15.01 25.49
C LYS A 437 25.75 13.77 25.90
N PHE A 438 25.67 12.73 25.10
CA PHE A 438 26.36 11.48 25.33
C PHE A 438 27.72 11.46 24.62
N LYS A 439 28.69 10.79 25.22
CA LYS A 439 29.94 10.40 24.57
C LYS A 439 29.77 9.05 23.88
N GLU A 440 30.63 8.80 22.90
CA GLU A 440 30.63 7.56 22.15
C GLU A 440 31.16 6.42 23.01
N TYR A 441 30.60 5.22 22.81
CA TYR A 441 31.03 3.96 23.40
C TYR A 441 31.15 3.98 24.93
N GLU A 442 30.31 4.77 25.59
CA GLU A 442 30.27 4.85 27.04
C GLU A 442 28.98 4.26 27.62
N LYS A 443 29.02 3.89 28.90
CA LYS A 443 27.90 3.25 29.57
C LYS A 443 27.12 4.26 30.40
N TYR A 444 25.82 4.31 30.14
CA TYR A 444 24.89 5.21 30.82
C TYR A 444 23.71 4.45 31.43
N GLY A 445 23.01 5.11 32.34
CA GLY A 445 21.78 4.61 32.95
C GLY A 445 20.73 5.68 33.06
N LEU A 446 19.49 5.33 32.71
CA LEU A 446 18.31 6.11 33.04
C LEU A 446 17.74 5.57 34.36
N PHE A 447 17.63 6.43 35.36
CA PHE A 447 17.03 6.12 36.65
C PHE A 447 15.86 7.05 36.93
N ILE A 448 14.67 6.46 37.15
CA ILE A 448 13.45 7.18 37.53
C ILE A 448 12.85 6.39 38.69
N PRO A 449 12.74 6.95 39.92
CA PRO A 449 12.09 6.32 41.04
C PRO A 449 10.64 5.96 40.72
N ASP A 450 10.03 5.09 41.51
CA ASP A 450 8.59 4.84 41.41
C ASP A 450 7.80 6.12 41.73
N SER A 451 6.57 6.16 41.24
CA SER A 451 5.63 7.24 41.56
C SER A 451 6.07 8.65 41.14
N VAL A 452 6.93 8.76 40.13
CA VAL A 452 7.30 10.04 39.53
C VAL A 452 6.22 10.54 38.56
N PHE A 453 5.48 9.63 37.91
CA PHE A 453 4.43 9.95 36.95
C PHE A 453 3.11 9.30 37.36
N TYR A 454 2.02 10.05 37.29
CA TYR A 454 0.64 9.55 37.47
C TYR A 454 -0.17 9.88 36.23
N ASN A 455 -0.89 8.87 35.72
CA ASN A 455 -1.78 9.07 34.58
C ASN A 455 -3.18 9.55 35.01
N ILE A 456 -4.04 9.80 34.02
CA ILE A 456 -5.43 10.24 34.22
C ILE A 456 -6.28 9.29 35.11
N TYR A 457 -5.82 8.08 35.40
CA TYR A 457 -6.47 7.10 36.30
C TYR A 457 -5.82 7.05 37.68
N GLY A 458 -4.87 7.94 37.98
CA GLY A 458 -4.11 7.93 39.25
C GLY A 458 -3.16 6.74 39.36
N VAL A 459 -2.82 6.09 38.25
CA VAL A 459 -1.92 4.92 38.23
C VAL A 459 -0.50 5.37 37.96
N SER A 460 0.45 4.92 38.77
CA SER A 460 1.87 5.21 38.60
C SER A 460 2.65 4.03 38.04
N HIS A 461 3.95 4.25 37.77
CA HIS A 461 4.91 3.26 37.31
C HIS A 461 5.77 2.72 38.47
N ASP A 462 6.44 1.60 38.23
CA ASP A 462 7.52 1.12 39.12
C ASP A 462 8.82 1.87 38.83
N THR A 463 9.79 1.76 39.74
CA THR A 463 11.14 2.26 39.53
C THR A 463 11.71 1.77 38.19
N LEU A 464 12.13 2.72 37.34
CA LEU A 464 12.85 2.44 36.10
C LEU A 464 14.34 2.56 36.35
N LYS A 465 15.07 1.49 36.11
CA LYS A 465 16.53 1.47 36.06
C LYS A 465 16.94 0.77 34.78
N GLN A 466 17.42 1.52 33.81
CA GLN A 466 17.74 1.01 32.49
C GLN A 466 19.14 1.43 32.08
N MET A 467 20.05 0.46 32.00
CA MET A 467 21.42 0.67 31.54
C MET A 467 21.49 0.48 30.02
N PHE A 468 22.32 1.28 29.36
CA PHE A 468 22.59 1.19 27.93
C PHE A 468 24.03 1.63 27.62
N VAL A 469 24.51 1.25 26.45
CA VAL A 469 25.81 1.66 25.91
C VAL A 469 25.55 2.48 24.66
N THR A 470 26.25 3.58 24.50
CA THR A 470 26.15 4.43 23.31
C THR A 470 26.93 3.82 22.14
N THR A 471 26.46 4.09 20.94
CA THR A 471 27.15 3.70 19.70
C THR A 471 28.36 4.58 19.44
N GLU A 472 29.24 4.14 18.52
CA GLU A 472 30.35 4.91 18.01
C GLU A 472 30.00 5.61 16.69
N MET A 473 30.66 6.73 16.38
CA MET A 473 30.49 7.43 15.11
C MET A 473 30.81 6.54 13.91
N ARG A 474 31.83 5.70 14.03
CA ARG A 474 32.26 4.76 12.97
C ARG A 474 31.23 3.70 12.61
N GLU A 475 30.18 3.50 13.41
CA GLU A 475 29.07 2.60 13.09
C GLU A 475 28.10 3.21 12.05
N TYR A 476 28.22 4.47 11.77
CA TYR A 476 27.37 5.23 10.84
C TYR A 476 28.14 5.63 9.59
N GLY A 477 27.41 5.92 8.54
CA GLY A 477 27.93 6.64 7.39
C GLY A 477 27.22 7.99 7.24
N SER A 478 27.66 8.79 6.31
CA SER A 478 27.02 10.07 5.99
C SER A 478 26.54 10.12 4.53
N LEU A 479 25.52 10.95 4.29
CA LEU A 479 25.07 11.29 2.94
C LEU A 479 25.05 12.82 2.80
N LYS A 480 25.83 13.34 1.85
CA LYS A 480 25.78 14.73 1.40
C LYS A 480 25.02 14.76 0.08
N LEU A 481 23.83 15.32 0.11
CA LEU A 481 22.96 15.42 -1.06
C LEU A 481 22.99 16.84 -1.60
N SER A 482 23.44 17.01 -2.85
CA SER A 482 23.39 18.28 -3.58
C SER A 482 22.22 18.21 -4.55
N VAL A 483 21.21 19.08 -4.38
CA VAL A 483 20.02 19.12 -5.22
C VAL A 483 20.01 20.39 -6.03
N ASP A 484 19.95 20.27 -7.35
CA ASP A 484 19.83 21.39 -8.28
C ASP A 484 18.46 21.28 -8.99
N PHE A 485 17.70 22.38 -9.00
CA PHE A 485 16.42 22.47 -9.73
C PHE A 485 16.19 23.90 -10.22
N ALA A 486 15.55 24.00 -11.40
CA ALA A 486 15.41 25.30 -12.09
C ALA A 486 14.18 26.09 -11.64
N GLU A 487 13.13 25.43 -11.20
CA GLU A 487 11.86 26.08 -10.82
C GLU A 487 11.96 26.71 -9.42
N LYS A 488 11.32 27.89 -9.23
CA LYS A 488 11.30 28.63 -7.97
C LYS A 488 10.27 28.10 -6.95
N LYS A 489 9.93 26.82 -7.03
CA LYS A 489 9.01 26.16 -6.10
C LYS A 489 9.80 25.34 -5.08
N PRO A 490 9.46 25.41 -3.79
CA PRO A 490 10.18 24.63 -2.78
C PRO A 490 10.02 23.12 -3.02
N LEU A 491 11.06 22.37 -2.65
CA LEU A 491 11.02 20.90 -2.62
C LEU A 491 10.97 20.41 -1.17
N ILE A 492 10.27 19.31 -0.96
CA ILE A 492 10.36 18.54 0.28
C ILE A 492 11.23 17.32 -0.03
N ILE A 493 12.44 17.29 0.53
CA ILE A 493 13.36 16.17 0.34
C ILE A 493 13.16 15.15 1.45
N GLN A 494 12.90 13.90 1.08
CA GLN A 494 12.68 12.79 1.99
C GLN A 494 13.72 11.70 1.78
N VAL A 495 14.27 11.19 2.89
CA VAL A 495 15.11 10.00 2.91
C VAL A 495 14.28 8.85 3.47
N LEU A 496 14.09 7.80 2.67
CA LEU A 496 13.30 6.63 3.02
C LEU A 496 14.21 5.42 3.23
N ASN A 497 13.80 4.53 4.14
CA ASN A 497 14.47 3.24 4.30
C ASN A 497 13.97 2.22 3.25
N SER A 498 14.53 1.00 3.29
CA SER A 498 14.14 -0.11 2.39
C SER A 498 12.66 -0.54 2.47
N LYS A 499 11.93 -0.09 3.50
CA LYS A 499 10.47 -0.32 3.67
C LYS A 499 9.64 0.89 3.25
N ASN A 500 10.24 1.86 2.57
CA ASN A 500 9.63 3.14 2.17
C ASN A 500 9.10 3.99 3.35
N MET A 501 9.61 3.76 4.58
CA MET A 501 9.30 4.66 5.70
C MET A 501 10.19 5.89 5.64
N VAL A 502 9.60 7.05 5.78
CA VAL A 502 10.32 8.34 5.84
C VAL A 502 11.11 8.42 7.15
N LEU A 503 12.43 8.53 7.04
CA LEU A 503 13.33 8.71 8.17
C LEU A 503 13.64 10.18 8.39
N PHE A 504 13.81 10.94 7.31
CA PHE A 504 14.08 12.38 7.33
C PHE A 504 13.20 13.05 6.29
N SER A 505 12.69 14.22 6.64
CA SER A 505 11.93 15.09 5.74
C SER A 505 12.41 16.52 5.99
N GLN A 506 12.83 17.22 4.93
CA GLN A 506 13.36 18.57 5.01
C GLN A 506 12.88 19.40 3.83
N LYS A 507 12.39 20.61 4.11
CA LYS A 507 12.04 21.58 3.08
C LYS A 507 13.30 22.26 2.52
N LEU A 508 13.38 22.30 1.20
CA LEU A 508 14.46 22.93 0.43
C LEU A 508 13.84 24.03 -0.45
N PRO A 509 13.96 25.32 -0.04
CA PRO A 509 13.31 26.42 -0.76
C PRO A 509 13.99 26.76 -2.10
N GLU A 510 15.27 26.45 -2.24
CA GLU A 510 16.10 26.69 -3.43
C GLU A 510 17.16 25.60 -3.56
N SER A 511 17.82 25.53 -4.70
CA SER A 511 18.93 24.58 -4.94
C SER A 511 19.97 24.68 -3.83
N GLY A 512 20.39 23.52 -3.30
CA GLY A 512 21.25 23.53 -2.13
C GLY A 512 21.80 22.17 -1.74
N LYS A 513 22.46 22.16 -0.57
CA LYS A 513 23.08 20.95 -0.04
C LYS A 513 22.44 20.57 1.30
N ILE A 514 22.15 19.28 1.46
CA ILE A 514 21.63 18.71 2.69
C ILE A 514 22.63 17.66 3.17
N ASN A 515 22.93 17.66 4.48
CA ASN A 515 23.83 16.69 5.08
C ASN A 515 23.08 15.81 6.10
N TYR A 516 23.19 14.51 5.93
CA TYR A 516 22.66 13.48 6.82
C TYR A 516 23.83 12.74 7.48
N PRO A 517 24.33 13.17 8.66
CA PRO A 517 25.63 12.74 9.19
C PRO A 517 25.64 11.33 9.81
N TYR A 518 24.50 10.82 10.27
CA TYR A 518 24.47 9.58 11.07
C TYR A 518 23.46 8.59 10.54
N LEU A 519 23.66 8.17 9.27
CA LEU A 519 22.85 7.12 8.66
C LEU A 519 23.40 5.75 9.05
N LYS A 520 22.53 4.85 9.49
CA LYS A 520 22.90 3.45 9.71
C LYS A 520 23.27 2.79 8.37
N PRO A 521 24.19 1.80 8.37
CA PRO A 521 24.42 1.02 7.14
C PRO A 521 23.13 0.42 6.59
N GLY A 522 22.90 0.58 5.29
CA GLY A 522 21.68 0.15 4.63
C GLY A 522 21.48 0.79 3.27
N GLU A 523 20.35 0.50 2.67
CA GLU A 523 19.91 1.07 1.39
C GLU A 523 18.80 2.08 1.62
N TYR A 524 18.95 3.23 0.98
CA TYR A 524 18.07 4.39 1.14
C TYR A 524 17.55 4.84 -0.21
N ARG A 525 16.29 5.23 -0.24
CA ARG A 525 15.65 5.86 -1.39
C ARG A 525 15.48 7.34 -1.10
N ILE A 526 15.79 8.19 -2.06
CA ILE A 526 15.58 9.64 -1.94
C ILE A 526 14.39 10.02 -2.80
N LYS A 527 13.49 10.77 -2.20
CA LYS A 527 12.28 11.33 -2.80
C LYS A 527 12.29 12.84 -2.67
N ALA A 528 11.89 13.54 -3.72
CA ALA A 528 11.53 14.94 -3.66
C ALA A 528 10.04 15.09 -3.98
N ILE A 529 9.38 16.01 -3.32
CA ILE A 529 8.01 16.42 -3.58
C ILE A 529 8.08 17.90 -3.94
N ARG A 530 7.44 18.28 -5.06
CA ARG A 530 7.31 19.70 -5.43
C ARG A 530 6.13 20.29 -4.66
N ASP A 531 6.42 21.07 -3.63
CA ASP A 531 5.43 21.70 -2.75
C ASP A 531 4.90 22.97 -3.44
N GLU A 532 3.84 22.81 -4.27
CA GLU A 532 3.33 23.87 -5.15
C GLU A 532 2.70 25.05 -4.36
N ASN A 533 2.05 24.75 -3.24
CA ASN A 533 1.36 25.73 -2.41
C ASN A 533 2.15 26.13 -1.15
N GLY A 534 3.30 25.50 -0.88
CA GLY A 534 4.20 25.84 0.23
C GLY A 534 3.74 25.33 1.60
N ASN A 535 2.77 24.39 1.66
CA ASN A 535 2.21 23.89 2.92
C ASN A 535 3.07 22.84 3.64
N GLY A 536 4.13 22.33 2.99
CA GLY A 536 5.06 21.35 3.55
C GLY A 536 4.57 19.91 3.51
N LYS A 537 3.54 19.62 2.74
CA LYS A 537 2.95 18.28 2.53
C LYS A 537 2.82 18.03 1.04
N TRP A 538 2.59 16.77 0.67
CA TRP A 538 2.17 16.40 -0.67
C TRP A 538 0.66 16.53 -0.79
N ASP A 539 0.19 17.22 -1.82
CA ASP A 539 -1.21 17.39 -2.12
C ASP A 539 -1.61 16.55 -3.33
N THR A 540 -2.76 15.90 -3.20
CA THR A 540 -3.35 15.10 -4.27
C THR A 540 -4.04 15.98 -5.30
N GLY A 541 -4.41 15.40 -6.45
CA GLY A 541 -5.17 16.09 -7.49
C GLY A 541 -6.67 16.20 -7.19
N ASP A 542 -7.34 17.01 -8.01
CA ASP A 542 -8.80 17.13 -8.10
C ASP A 542 -9.20 17.22 -9.58
N TYR A 543 -9.86 16.18 -10.07
CA TYR A 543 -10.18 16.11 -11.49
C TYR A 543 -11.17 17.20 -11.92
N LEU A 544 -12.25 17.44 -11.15
CA LEU A 544 -13.26 18.44 -11.51
C LEU A 544 -12.72 19.87 -11.51
N GLN A 545 -11.67 20.15 -10.74
CA GLN A 545 -10.96 21.41 -10.74
C GLN A 545 -9.80 21.45 -11.74
N ASN A 546 -9.57 20.37 -12.48
CA ASN A 546 -8.45 20.19 -13.40
C ASN A 546 -7.09 20.41 -12.71
N VAL A 547 -6.96 19.92 -11.48
CA VAL A 547 -5.73 20.01 -10.69
C VAL A 547 -5.05 18.65 -10.68
N GLN A 548 -3.83 18.61 -11.22
CA GLN A 548 -2.96 17.42 -11.13
C GLN A 548 -2.36 17.30 -9.73
N PRO A 549 -2.03 16.07 -9.26
CA PRO A 549 -1.33 15.88 -8.00
C PRO A 549 0.07 16.52 -8.06
N GLU A 550 0.58 16.98 -6.91
CA GLU A 550 1.93 17.50 -6.81
C GLU A 550 2.96 16.48 -7.30
N LYS A 551 3.91 16.97 -8.09
CA LYS A 551 4.92 16.11 -8.71
C LYS A 551 5.87 15.53 -7.67
N THR A 552 6.13 14.26 -7.80
CA THR A 552 7.15 13.57 -7.00
C THR A 552 8.27 13.06 -7.91
N TYR A 553 9.47 13.06 -7.37
CA TYR A 553 10.67 12.63 -8.07
C TYR A 553 11.43 11.64 -7.19
N PHE A 554 12.13 10.71 -7.82
CA PHE A 554 12.95 9.74 -7.13
C PHE A 554 14.34 9.68 -7.78
N ILE A 555 15.36 9.45 -6.96
CA ILE A 555 16.64 9.02 -7.50
C ILE A 555 16.51 7.57 -7.97
N ASP A 556 16.85 7.27 -9.21
CA ASP A 556 16.66 5.96 -9.83
C ASP A 556 17.36 4.82 -9.07
N LYS A 557 18.51 5.11 -8.47
CA LYS A 557 19.31 4.13 -7.76
C LYS A 557 19.18 4.26 -6.27
N LEU A 558 19.07 3.12 -5.58
CA LEU A 558 19.18 3.07 -4.13
C LEU A 558 20.56 3.53 -3.68
N ILE A 559 20.61 4.44 -2.72
CA ILE A 559 21.85 4.92 -2.13
C ILE A 559 22.28 3.96 -1.05
N LYS A 560 23.41 3.29 -1.24
CA LYS A 560 23.98 2.35 -0.29
C LYS A 560 24.94 3.05 0.67
N ILE A 561 24.57 3.12 1.93
CA ILE A 561 25.40 3.66 3.00
C ILE A 561 26.14 2.51 3.69
N ARG A 562 27.43 2.67 3.90
CA ARG A 562 28.27 1.76 4.70
C ARG A 562 28.78 2.48 5.93
N ALA A 563 29.10 1.72 6.97
CA ALA A 563 29.71 2.24 8.18
C ALA A 563 31.04 2.95 7.87
N ASN A 564 31.26 4.10 8.47
CA ASN A 564 32.47 4.93 8.33
C ASN A 564 32.73 5.42 6.87
N TRP A 565 31.66 5.54 6.05
CA TRP A 565 31.76 6.04 4.69
C TRP A 565 30.92 7.32 4.51
N ASP A 566 31.53 8.28 3.80
CA ASP A 566 30.85 9.48 3.32
C ASP A 566 30.43 9.25 1.87
N VAL A 567 29.16 9.50 1.57
CA VAL A 567 28.58 9.39 0.24
C VAL A 567 28.16 10.79 -0.24
N ASP A 568 28.71 11.23 -1.36
CA ASP A 568 28.29 12.46 -2.02
C ASP A 568 27.39 12.12 -3.21
N GLN A 569 26.15 12.62 -3.21
CA GLN A 569 25.18 12.43 -4.26
C GLN A 569 24.75 13.78 -4.84
N LYS A 570 24.88 13.92 -6.15
CA LYS A 570 24.30 15.05 -6.90
C LYS A 570 22.99 14.60 -7.54
N TRP A 571 21.98 15.45 -7.48
CA TRP A 571 20.68 15.22 -8.09
C TRP A 571 20.19 16.48 -8.79
N ILE A 572 19.89 16.36 -10.08
CA ILE A 572 19.32 17.43 -10.91
C ILE A 572 17.86 17.04 -11.15
N ILE A 573 16.94 17.93 -10.81
CA ILE A 573 15.50 17.75 -11.02
C ILE A 573 15.08 18.75 -12.10
N GLU A 574 14.60 18.23 -13.23
CA GLU A 574 14.12 18.99 -14.39
C GLU A 574 12.65 19.40 -14.25
#